data_d720c2dd0c021b2bb67cd8e1eda447d0
#
_entry.id   d720c2dd0c021b2bb67cd8e1eda447d0
#
_cell.length_a   1.000
_cell.length_b   1.000
_cell.length_c   1.000
_cell.angle_alpha   90.00
_cell.angle_beta   90.00
_cell.angle_gamma   90.00
#
_symmetry.space_group_name_H-M   'P 1'
#
loop_
_entity.id
_entity.type
_entity.pdbx_description
1 polymer ?
#
loop_
_entity_poly.entity_id
_entity_poly.type
_entity_poly.pdbx_seq_one_letter_code
_entity_poly.pdbx_strand_id
1 'polypeptide(L)'
;FASLKSKQHSDMLMNLSEGQDNRVRRAIWNALRNYKNNNDVSTFLQNVVSTDSKYYSVSDAFRALVAVDTAAAGKKVEALLVRDSHQDVIRSAAISFFGSVKSDKNYNRLKELASYGGTTWDARPEAVSQLSKYAKEKSETVDIFVNLLEDRSRDVRRRAIYALASHGDKTHLGHLDEVMFKDPALGRDIRYAKKRILNPPKKPTKTPVEKKLEEANRKLDEIKRLLD
;
A
#
# COMPACT_ATOMS: atom_id res chain seq x y z
N PHE A 1 -3.82 26.74 6.36
CA PHE A 1 -2.98 25.53 6.23
C PHE A 1 -2.10 25.51 4.96
N ALA A 2 -2.47 26.21 3.88
CA ALA A 2 -1.63 26.32 2.66
C ALA A 2 -0.30 27.08 2.91
N SER A 3 -0.25 28.00 3.85
CA SER A 3 0.95 28.77 4.21
C SER A 3 2.03 27.98 4.96
N LEU A 4 1.73 26.78 5.45
CA LEU A 4 2.65 25.93 6.21
C LEU A 4 3.58 25.07 5.35
N LYS A 5 3.56 25.23 4.01
CA LYS A 5 4.42 24.47 3.07
C LYS A 5 5.56 25.31 2.49
N SER A 6 6.06 26.29 3.23
CA SER A 6 7.20 27.09 2.78
C SER A 6 8.51 26.29 2.89
N LYS A 7 9.50 26.69 2.09
CA LYS A 7 10.86 26.15 2.19
C LYS A 7 11.39 26.25 3.62
N GLN A 8 11.19 27.38 4.28
CA GLN A 8 11.63 27.63 5.67
C GLN A 8 11.08 26.58 6.65
N HIS A 9 9.82 26.14 6.50
CA HIS A 9 9.25 25.10 7.37
C HIS A 9 9.82 23.71 7.08
N SER A 10 10.09 23.36 5.81
CA SER A 10 10.76 22.09 5.51
C SER A 10 12.19 22.06 6.07
N ASP A 11 12.94 23.16 5.94
CA ASP A 11 14.30 23.28 6.47
C ASP A 11 14.30 23.15 8.01
N MET A 12 13.35 23.81 8.68
CA MET A 12 13.18 23.68 10.12
C MET A 12 12.86 22.25 10.55
N LEU A 13 11.98 21.53 9.83
CA LEU A 13 11.66 20.13 10.13
C LEU A 13 12.87 19.21 9.92
N MET A 14 13.64 19.40 8.85
CA MET A 14 14.85 18.63 8.59
C MET A 14 15.89 18.83 9.69
N ASN A 15 16.17 20.08 10.06
CA ASN A 15 17.12 20.41 11.13
C ASN A 15 16.65 19.88 12.50
N LEU A 16 15.35 19.98 12.80
CA LEU A 16 14.78 19.48 14.05
C LEU A 16 14.90 17.96 14.20
N SER A 17 15.12 17.21 13.12
CA SER A 17 15.23 15.75 13.17
C SER A 17 16.55 15.25 13.79
N GLU A 18 17.57 16.10 13.85
CA GLU A 18 18.88 15.76 14.40
C GLU A 18 18.79 15.56 15.93
N GLY A 19 19.46 14.53 16.43
CA GLY A 19 19.49 14.22 17.86
C GLY A 19 18.17 13.78 18.50
N GLN A 20 17.08 13.72 17.73
CA GLN A 20 15.77 13.38 18.26
C GLN A 20 15.55 11.86 18.42
N ASP A 21 14.65 11.52 19.33
CA ASP A 21 14.20 10.14 19.47
C ASP A 21 13.38 9.64 18.24
N ASN A 22 13.15 8.34 18.15
CA ASN A 22 12.46 7.73 17.03
C ASN A 22 11.02 8.23 16.85
N ARG A 23 10.31 8.62 17.93
CA ARG A 23 8.92 9.08 17.85
C ARG A 23 8.85 10.46 17.20
N VAL A 24 9.72 11.36 17.64
CA VAL A 24 9.82 12.71 17.06
C VAL A 24 10.25 12.64 15.59
N ARG A 25 11.28 11.85 15.27
CA ARG A 25 11.74 11.66 13.89
C ARG A 25 10.62 11.13 12.99
N ARG A 26 9.87 10.13 13.43
CA ARG A 26 8.72 9.59 12.68
C ARG A 26 7.63 10.63 12.43
N ALA A 27 7.34 11.49 13.42
CA ALA A 27 6.42 12.61 13.25
C ALA A 27 6.92 13.59 12.18
N ILE A 28 8.23 13.88 12.18
CA ILE A 28 8.87 14.74 11.18
C ILE A 28 8.78 14.12 9.78
N TRP A 29 9.09 12.82 9.62
CA TRP A 29 8.93 12.14 8.33
C TRP A 29 7.49 12.21 7.81
N ASN A 30 6.52 12.04 8.69
CA ASN A 30 5.10 12.19 8.34
C ASN A 30 4.75 13.62 7.91
N ALA A 31 5.31 14.64 8.54
CA ALA A 31 5.10 16.03 8.15
C ALA A 31 5.74 16.32 6.77
N LEU A 32 6.96 15.82 6.54
CA LEU A 32 7.70 16.00 5.28
C LEU A 32 7.00 15.36 4.06
N ARG A 33 6.16 14.34 4.23
CA ARG A 33 5.34 13.75 3.15
C ARG A 33 4.47 14.76 2.39
N ASN A 34 4.18 15.90 3.00
CA ASN A 34 3.35 16.94 2.38
C ASN A 34 4.12 17.84 1.42
N TYR A 35 5.45 17.76 1.38
CA TYR A 35 6.32 18.59 0.53
C TYR A 35 6.61 17.89 -0.81
N LYS A 36 5.57 17.59 -1.57
CA LYS A 36 5.67 16.92 -2.87
C LYS A 36 6.53 17.72 -3.85
N ASN A 37 7.37 17.02 -4.61
CA ASN A 37 8.28 17.59 -5.62
C ASN A 37 9.27 18.62 -5.04
N ASN A 38 9.59 18.55 -3.74
CA ASN A 38 10.62 19.37 -3.12
C ASN A 38 11.95 18.62 -3.14
N ASN A 39 12.92 19.13 -3.91
CA ASN A 39 14.22 18.47 -4.12
C ASN A 39 15.07 18.41 -2.85
N ASP A 40 15.02 19.44 -1.99
CA ASP A 40 15.79 19.47 -0.75
C ASP A 40 15.28 18.37 0.21
N VAL A 41 13.95 18.27 0.34
CA VAL A 41 13.30 17.20 1.14
C VAL A 41 13.57 15.82 0.54
N SER A 42 13.51 15.67 -0.79
CA SER A 42 13.82 14.42 -1.47
C SER A 42 15.25 13.96 -1.17
N THR A 43 16.23 14.86 -1.35
CA THR A 43 17.65 14.58 -1.10
C THR A 43 17.88 14.20 0.35
N PHE A 44 17.30 14.96 1.29
CA PHE A 44 17.38 14.67 2.71
C PHE A 44 16.83 13.29 3.07
N LEU A 45 15.62 12.96 2.60
CA LEU A 45 15.00 11.66 2.86
C LEU A 45 15.79 10.51 2.21
N GLN A 46 16.36 10.70 1.03
CA GLN A 46 17.23 9.72 0.38
C GLN A 46 18.47 9.43 1.22
N ASN A 47 19.06 10.46 1.84
CA ASN A 47 20.18 10.31 2.75
C ASN A 47 19.78 9.50 3.99
N VAL A 48 18.68 9.86 4.66
CA VAL A 48 18.15 9.13 5.82
C VAL A 48 17.91 7.66 5.48
N VAL A 49 17.26 7.37 4.36
CA VAL A 49 17.00 6.00 3.90
C VAL A 49 18.29 5.19 3.72
N SER A 50 19.37 5.85 3.26
CA SER A 50 20.63 5.17 2.98
C SER A 50 21.54 5.00 4.20
N THR A 51 21.54 5.95 5.14
CA THR A 51 22.55 6.05 6.20
C THR A 51 22.02 5.75 7.61
N ASP A 52 20.70 5.88 7.82
CA ASP A 52 20.14 5.67 9.16
C ASP A 52 20.22 4.20 9.58
N SER A 53 20.64 3.97 10.82
CA SER A 53 20.72 2.66 11.42
C SER A 53 19.40 2.18 12.06
N LYS A 54 18.45 3.10 12.29
CA LYS A 54 17.17 2.81 12.97
C LYS A 54 16.14 2.36 11.94
N TYR A 55 15.83 1.08 11.89
CA TYR A 55 14.95 0.46 10.90
C TYR A 55 13.55 1.08 10.81
N TYR A 56 12.93 1.49 11.92
CA TYR A 56 11.65 2.21 11.86
C TYR A 56 11.78 3.59 11.23
N SER A 57 12.88 4.31 11.50
CA SER A 57 13.15 5.60 10.87
C SER A 57 13.35 5.45 9.37
N VAL A 58 14.14 4.46 8.95
CA VAL A 58 14.36 4.14 7.51
C VAL A 58 13.03 3.82 6.82
N SER A 59 12.21 2.96 7.44
CA SER A 59 10.89 2.58 6.91
C SER A 59 9.97 3.79 6.71
N ASP A 60 9.86 4.66 7.71
CA ASP A 60 8.97 5.82 7.65
C ASP A 60 9.53 6.92 6.73
N ALA A 61 10.86 7.13 6.71
CA ALA A 61 11.53 8.03 5.77
C ALA A 61 11.34 7.56 4.31
N PHE A 62 11.44 6.25 4.06
CA PHE A 62 11.16 5.72 2.72
C PHE A 62 9.71 5.95 2.29
N ARG A 63 8.74 5.71 3.18
CA ARG A 63 7.32 6.01 2.91
C ARG A 63 7.09 7.50 2.65
N ALA A 64 7.82 8.37 3.34
CA ALA A 64 7.79 9.81 3.07
C ALA A 64 8.40 10.13 1.71
N LEU A 65 9.54 9.52 1.36
CA LEU A 65 10.19 9.68 0.06
C LEU A 65 9.27 9.26 -1.09
N VAL A 66 8.54 8.15 -0.96
CA VAL A 66 7.53 7.71 -1.96
C VAL A 66 6.49 8.81 -2.23
N ALA A 67 6.08 9.54 -1.20
CA ALA A 67 5.09 10.61 -1.34
C ALA A 67 5.67 11.91 -1.88
N VAL A 68 6.94 12.21 -1.58
CA VAL A 68 7.64 13.44 -1.99
C VAL A 68 8.20 13.30 -3.40
N ASP A 69 8.88 12.18 -3.67
CA ASP A 69 9.60 11.90 -4.92
C ASP A 69 9.56 10.39 -5.22
N THR A 70 8.53 10.00 -5.97
CA THR A 70 8.31 8.60 -6.35
C THR A 70 9.45 8.03 -7.20
N ALA A 71 10.08 8.86 -8.05
CA ALA A 71 11.17 8.41 -8.92
C ALA A 71 12.44 8.10 -8.12
N ALA A 72 12.79 8.96 -7.16
CA ALA A 72 13.90 8.72 -6.24
C ALA A 72 13.65 7.48 -5.36
N ALA A 73 12.43 7.30 -4.85
CA ALA A 73 12.05 6.11 -4.10
C ALA A 73 12.20 4.83 -4.94
N GLY A 74 11.78 4.86 -6.20
CA GLY A 74 11.91 3.73 -7.13
C GLY A 74 13.36 3.28 -7.35
N LYS A 75 14.33 4.20 -7.29
CA LYS A 75 15.77 3.87 -7.37
C LYS A 75 16.32 3.17 -6.11
N LYS A 76 15.63 3.30 -4.97
CA LYS A 76 16.05 2.74 -3.68
C LYS A 76 15.34 1.42 -3.33
N VAL A 77 14.20 1.13 -3.95
CA VAL A 77 13.29 0.07 -3.50
C VAL A 77 13.94 -1.32 -3.50
N GLU A 78 14.69 -1.69 -4.54
CA GLU A 78 15.31 -3.03 -4.63
C GLU A 78 16.39 -3.24 -3.55
N ALA A 79 17.18 -2.19 -3.23
CA ALA A 79 18.15 -2.26 -2.14
C ALA A 79 17.48 -2.44 -0.77
N LEU A 80 16.29 -1.88 -0.58
CA LEU A 80 15.53 -2.03 0.66
C LEU A 80 14.84 -3.39 0.79
N LEU A 81 14.54 -4.06 -0.33
CA LEU A 81 13.98 -5.42 -0.31
C LEU A 81 14.95 -6.46 0.25
N VAL A 82 16.26 -6.22 0.13
CA VAL A 82 17.29 -7.13 0.64
C VAL A 82 17.90 -6.67 1.97
N ARG A 83 17.50 -5.50 2.46
CA ARG A 83 18.01 -4.97 3.74
C ARG A 83 17.28 -5.61 4.91
N ASP A 84 18.05 -6.28 5.77
CA ASP A 84 17.51 -6.90 6.98
C ASP A 84 17.07 -5.88 8.03
N SER A 85 15.99 -6.23 8.74
CA SER A 85 15.47 -5.43 9.84
C SER A 85 14.58 -6.29 10.75
N HIS A 86 14.40 -5.86 11.98
CA HIS A 86 13.48 -6.55 12.90
C HIS A 86 12.08 -6.64 12.28
N GLN A 87 11.49 -7.83 12.25
CA GLN A 87 10.18 -8.12 11.64
C GLN A 87 10.02 -7.59 10.20
N ASP A 88 11.10 -7.55 9.44
CA ASP A 88 11.11 -7.10 8.05
C ASP A 88 10.45 -5.72 7.80
N VAL A 89 10.55 -4.81 8.76
CA VAL A 89 9.89 -3.49 8.70
C VAL A 89 10.35 -2.69 7.48
N ILE A 90 11.66 -2.73 7.14
CA ILE A 90 12.21 -2.04 5.97
C ILE A 90 11.71 -2.71 4.69
N ARG A 91 11.79 -4.05 4.61
CA ARG A 91 11.33 -4.83 3.46
C ARG A 91 9.84 -4.63 3.21
N SER A 92 9.02 -4.63 4.25
CA SER A 92 7.58 -4.34 4.16
C SER A 92 7.30 -2.93 3.64
N ALA A 93 8.11 -1.94 4.02
CA ALA A 93 7.99 -0.59 3.46
C ALA A 93 8.35 -0.56 1.96
N ALA A 94 9.39 -1.28 1.55
CA ALA A 94 9.76 -1.43 0.15
C ALA A 94 8.63 -2.13 -0.66
N ILE A 95 8.06 -3.20 -0.14
CA ILE A 95 6.93 -3.90 -0.77
C ILE A 95 5.72 -2.96 -0.94
N SER A 96 5.45 -2.10 0.05
CA SER A 96 4.33 -1.15 -0.02
C SER A 96 4.47 -0.11 -1.14
N PHE A 97 5.69 0.15 -1.62
CA PHE A 97 5.94 0.99 -2.80
C PHE A 97 5.22 0.44 -4.05
N PHE A 98 5.34 -0.85 -4.33
CA PHE A 98 4.75 -1.47 -5.52
C PHE A 98 3.22 -1.41 -5.54
N GLY A 99 2.57 -1.39 -4.38
CA GLY A 99 1.12 -1.19 -4.29
C GLY A 99 0.69 0.29 -4.33
N SER A 100 1.63 1.22 -4.08
CA SER A 100 1.38 2.66 -4.10
C SER A 100 1.62 3.27 -5.47
N VAL A 101 2.57 2.70 -6.23
CA VAL A 101 2.96 3.13 -7.58
C VAL A 101 2.49 2.07 -8.56
N LYS A 102 1.25 2.20 -9.04
CA LYS A 102 0.62 1.21 -9.90
C LYS A 102 1.25 1.16 -11.28
N SER A 103 1.67 -0.03 -11.69
CA SER A 103 2.13 -0.38 -13.04
C SER A 103 2.10 -1.90 -13.22
N ASP A 104 2.12 -2.39 -14.46
CA ASP A 104 2.20 -3.84 -14.73
C ASP A 104 3.50 -4.44 -14.21
N LYS A 105 4.61 -3.72 -14.30
CA LYS A 105 5.88 -4.13 -13.70
C LYS A 105 5.75 -4.35 -12.19
N ASN A 106 5.16 -3.40 -11.49
CA ASN A 106 4.99 -3.47 -10.03
C ASN A 106 3.96 -4.53 -9.63
N TYR A 107 2.92 -4.74 -10.41
CA TYR A 107 1.97 -5.84 -10.24
C TYR A 107 2.67 -7.20 -10.33
N ASN A 108 3.47 -7.42 -11.38
CA ASN A 108 4.21 -8.66 -11.54
C ASN A 108 5.22 -8.86 -10.41
N ARG A 109 5.91 -7.80 -9.98
CA ARG A 109 6.81 -7.86 -8.83
C ARG A 109 6.10 -8.27 -7.54
N LEU A 110 4.90 -7.75 -7.29
CA LEU A 110 4.09 -8.15 -6.13
C LEU A 110 3.64 -9.61 -6.21
N LYS A 111 3.31 -10.12 -7.39
CA LYS A 111 2.99 -11.56 -7.56
C LYS A 111 4.18 -12.45 -7.20
N GLU A 112 5.38 -12.08 -7.65
CA GLU A 112 6.61 -12.78 -7.29
C GLU A 112 6.83 -12.76 -5.78
N LEU A 113 6.75 -11.58 -5.15
CA LEU A 113 6.96 -11.41 -3.71
C LEU A 113 5.88 -12.10 -2.85
N ALA A 114 4.65 -12.22 -3.33
CA ALA A 114 3.57 -12.93 -2.64
C ALA A 114 3.70 -14.45 -2.75
N SER A 115 4.35 -14.97 -3.80
CA SER A 115 4.50 -16.41 -4.00
C SER A 115 5.41 -17.04 -2.93
N TYR A 116 5.32 -18.36 -2.78
CA TYR A 116 6.16 -19.10 -1.82
C TYR A 116 7.64 -18.96 -2.17
N GLY A 117 8.45 -18.50 -1.23
CA GLY A 117 9.88 -18.24 -1.44
C GLY A 117 10.20 -16.91 -2.13
N GLY A 118 9.21 -16.13 -2.55
CA GLY A 118 9.43 -14.84 -3.23
C GLY A 118 10.02 -13.74 -2.34
N THR A 119 9.76 -13.83 -1.03
CA THR A 119 10.39 -13.00 0.00
C THR A 119 10.35 -13.73 1.34
N THR A 120 10.83 -13.11 2.41
CA THR A 120 10.76 -13.66 3.76
C THR A 120 9.33 -13.89 4.20
N TRP A 121 9.14 -14.84 5.10
CA TRP A 121 7.81 -15.23 5.56
C TRP A 121 7.09 -14.08 6.29
N ASP A 122 7.83 -13.20 6.99
CA ASP A 122 7.28 -12.03 7.69
C ASP A 122 6.82 -10.92 6.71
N ALA A 123 7.48 -10.78 5.57
CA ALA A 123 7.17 -9.75 4.58
C ALA A 123 6.14 -10.19 3.52
N ARG A 124 5.96 -11.49 3.27
CA ARG A 124 4.99 -12.01 2.28
C ARG A 124 3.55 -11.54 2.51
N PRO A 125 3.02 -11.51 3.75
CA PRO A 125 1.68 -11.00 4.00
C PRO A 125 1.47 -9.56 3.52
N GLU A 126 2.53 -8.73 3.56
CA GLU A 126 2.46 -7.38 3.01
C GLU A 126 2.32 -7.38 1.49
N ALA A 127 3.04 -8.25 0.77
CA ALA A 127 2.90 -8.37 -0.68
C ALA A 127 1.47 -8.75 -1.08
N VAL A 128 0.83 -9.69 -0.37
CA VAL A 128 -0.59 -10.05 -0.58
C VAL A 128 -1.51 -8.85 -0.34
N SER A 129 -1.25 -8.08 0.74
CA SER A 129 -2.02 -6.87 1.04
C SER A 129 -1.88 -5.82 -0.07
N GLN A 130 -0.69 -5.66 -0.64
CA GLN A 130 -0.47 -4.69 -1.71
C GLN A 130 -1.06 -5.15 -3.05
N LEU A 131 -1.07 -6.45 -3.35
CA LEU A 131 -1.76 -7.02 -4.51
C LEU A 131 -3.26 -6.70 -4.50
N SER A 132 -3.90 -6.65 -3.33
CA SER A 132 -5.33 -6.34 -3.24
C SER A 132 -5.70 -4.98 -3.84
N LYS A 133 -4.76 -4.05 -3.92
CA LYS A 133 -4.99 -2.73 -4.55
C LYS A 133 -5.17 -2.82 -6.07
N TYR A 134 -4.72 -3.91 -6.69
CA TYR A 134 -4.85 -4.15 -8.12
C TYR A 134 -6.11 -4.93 -8.51
N ALA A 135 -6.78 -5.59 -7.55
CA ALA A 135 -7.89 -6.51 -7.82
C ALA A 135 -9.09 -5.85 -8.53
N LYS A 136 -9.26 -4.52 -8.45
CA LYS A 136 -10.30 -3.79 -9.19
C LYS A 136 -9.97 -3.61 -10.67
N GLU A 137 -8.69 -3.60 -11.01
CA GLU A 137 -8.18 -3.33 -12.36
C GLU A 137 -7.77 -4.63 -13.06
N LYS A 138 -7.42 -5.66 -12.26
CA LYS A 138 -6.94 -6.97 -12.72
C LYS A 138 -7.72 -8.06 -12.00
N SER A 139 -8.77 -8.55 -12.64
CA SER A 139 -9.71 -9.55 -12.09
C SER A 139 -9.02 -10.86 -11.69
N GLU A 140 -8.00 -11.27 -12.44
CA GLU A 140 -7.18 -12.44 -12.15
C GLU A 140 -6.48 -12.40 -10.78
N THR A 141 -6.42 -11.22 -10.15
CA THR A 141 -5.85 -11.07 -8.80
C THR A 141 -6.71 -11.80 -7.75
N VAL A 142 -8.00 -11.94 -7.99
CA VAL A 142 -8.91 -12.64 -7.06
C VAL A 142 -8.58 -14.13 -7.03
N ASP A 143 -8.25 -14.73 -8.18
CA ASP A 143 -7.85 -16.15 -8.26
C ASP A 143 -6.52 -16.38 -7.51
N ILE A 144 -5.61 -15.41 -7.53
CA ILE A 144 -4.39 -15.48 -6.72
C ILE A 144 -4.74 -15.57 -5.23
N PHE A 145 -5.72 -14.81 -4.75
CA PHE A 145 -6.13 -14.86 -3.33
C PHE A 145 -6.80 -16.21 -3.00
N VAL A 146 -7.58 -16.79 -3.91
CA VAL A 146 -8.12 -18.13 -3.71
C VAL A 146 -6.99 -19.16 -3.55
N ASN A 147 -5.99 -19.12 -4.43
CA ASN A 147 -4.85 -20.03 -4.33
C ASN A 147 -4.04 -19.83 -3.03
N LEU A 148 -3.91 -18.59 -2.53
CA LEU A 148 -3.22 -18.27 -1.30
C LEU A 148 -3.99 -18.67 -0.02
N LEU A 149 -5.24 -19.12 -0.12
CA LEU A 149 -5.95 -19.73 1.00
C LEU A 149 -5.34 -21.05 1.44
N GLU A 150 -4.61 -21.73 0.56
CA GLU A 150 -3.89 -23.00 0.84
C GLU A 150 -2.42 -22.75 1.21
N ASP A 151 -1.99 -21.51 1.41
CA ASP A 151 -0.60 -21.20 1.76
C ASP A 151 -0.20 -21.77 3.13
N ARG A 152 1.05 -22.18 3.27
CA ARG A 152 1.60 -22.73 4.54
C ARG A 152 1.59 -21.69 5.67
N SER A 153 1.79 -20.40 5.34
CA SER A 153 1.78 -19.32 6.32
C SER A 153 0.35 -18.90 6.66
N ARG A 154 -0.01 -18.99 7.94
CA ARG A 154 -1.32 -18.53 8.43
C ARG A 154 -1.53 -17.05 8.17
N ASP A 155 -0.49 -16.22 8.25
CA ASP A 155 -0.60 -14.80 8.01
C ASP A 155 -0.85 -14.47 6.53
N VAL A 156 -0.28 -15.25 5.61
CA VAL A 156 -0.60 -15.17 4.18
C VAL A 156 -2.06 -15.57 3.94
N ARG A 157 -2.51 -16.72 4.49
CA ARG A 157 -3.93 -17.13 4.39
C ARG A 157 -4.87 -16.06 4.94
N ARG A 158 -4.54 -15.47 6.10
CA ARG A 158 -5.32 -14.38 6.69
C ARG A 158 -5.42 -13.17 5.75
N ARG A 159 -4.32 -12.77 5.11
CA ARG A 159 -4.35 -11.66 4.14
C ARG A 159 -5.17 -11.99 2.90
N ALA A 160 -5.10 -13.21 2.40
CA ALA A 160 -5.94 -13.69 1.30
C ALA A 160 -7.44 -13.64 1.68
N ILE A 161 -7.81 -14.07 2.89
CA ILE A 161 -9.19 -13.97 3.41
C ILE A 161 -9.67 -12.50 3.41
N TYR A 162 -8.87 -11.55 3.90
CA TYR A 162 -9.24 -10.13 3.89
C TYR A 162 -9.31 -9.54 2.48
N ALA A 163 -8.45 -9.99 1.56
CA ALA A 163 -8.52 -9.60 0.17
C ALA A 163 -9.82 -10.09 -0.49
N LEU A 164 -10.20 -11.35 -0.26
CA LEU A 164 -11.48 -11.90 -0.71
C LEU A 164 -12.69 -11.21 -0.06
N ALA A 165 -12.59 -10.80 1.20
CA ALA A 165 -13.63 -10.00 1.85
C ALA A 165 -13.91 -8.66 1.14
N SER A 166 -12.93 -8.14 0.42
CA SER A 166 -12.99 -6.83 -0.24
C SER A 166 -13.27 -6.92 -1.74
N HIS A 167 -12.89 -8.02 -2.38
CA HIS A 167 -12.88 -8.17 -3.84
C HIS A 167 -13.56 -9.45 -4.33
N GLY A 168 -13.80 -10.42 -3.45
CA GLY A 168 -14.51 -11.67 -3.78
C GLY A 168 -16.03 -11.47 -3.87
N ASP A 169 -16.69 -12.48 -4.35
CA ASP A 169 -18.15 -12.61 -4.45
C ASP A 169 -18.65 -13.94 -3.86
N LYS A 170 -19.92 -14.24 -4.06
CA LYS A 170 -20.57 -15.43 -3.48
C LYS A 170 -19.98 -16.77 -3.96
N THR A 171 -19.32 -16.81 -5.12
CA THR A 171 -18.69 -18.04 -5.65
C THR A 171 -17.50 -18.47 -4.78
N HIS A 172 -16.87 -17.54 -4.04
CA HIS A 172 -15.72 -17.79 -3.19
C HIS A 172 -16.07 -18.29 -1.78
N LEU A 173 -17.37 -18.37 -1.42
CA LEU A 173 -17.80 -18.77 -0.07
C LEU A 173 -17.40 -20.20 0.28
N GLY A 174 -17.44 -21.12 -0.71
CA GLY A 174 -17.04 -22.52 -0.54
C GLY A 174 -15.57 -22.65 -0.14
N HIS A 175 -14.67 -21.93 -0.81
CA HIS A 175 -13.25 -21.93 -0.48
C HIS A 175 -12.98 -21.45 0.95
N LEU A 176 -13.72 -20.42 1.41
CA LEU A 176 -13.62 -19.95 2.79
C LEU A 176 -14.09 -20.98 3.82
N ASP A 177 -15.12 -21.79 3.48
CA ASP A 177 -15.60 -22.87 4.36
C ASP A 177 -14.58 -24.00 4.47
N GLU A 178 -13.92 -24.37 3.37
CA GLU A 178 -12.83 -25.35 3.38
C GLU A 178 -11.68 -24.93 4.28
N VAL A 179 -11.26 -23.66 4.18
CA VAL A 179 -10.19 -23.11 5.06
C VAL A 179 -10.64 -23.13 6.53
N MET A 180 -11.92 -22.80 6.81
CA MET A 180 -12.45 -22.82 8.19
C MET A 180 -12.43 -24.23 8.77
N PHE A 181 -12.68 -25.23 7.97
CA PHE A 181 -12.60 -26.64 8.37
C PHE A 181 -11.16 -27.08 8.66
N LYS A 182 -10.19 -26.68 7.79
CA LYS A 182 -8.77 -27.03 7.91
C LYS A 182 -8.04 -26.23 9.02
N ASP A 183 -8.39 -24.97 9.23
CA ASP A 183 -7.78 -24.08 10.27
C ASP A 183 -8.86 -23.27 11.00
N PRO A 184 -9.51 -23.88 12.04
CA PRO A 184 -10.54 -23.21 12.83
C PRO A 184 -10.06 -21.91 13.52
N ALA A 185 -8.74 -21.73 13.71
CA ALA A 185 -8.19 -20.50 14.28
C ALA A 185 -8.42 -19.27 13.40
N LEU A 186 -8.64 -19.44 12.09
CA LEU A 186 -9.04 -18.38 11.15
C LEU A 186 -10.56 -18.14 11.14
N GLY A 187 -11.34 -18.87 11.91
CA GLY A 187 -12.81 -18.84 11.86
C GLY A 187 -13.40 -17.44 12.08
N ARG A 188 -12.79 -16.59 12.91
CA ARG A 188 -13.22 -15.19 13.09
C ARG A 188 -13.03 -14.38 11.81
N ASP A 189 -11.88 -14.50 11.19
CA ASP A 189 -11.52 -13.77 9.97
C ASP A 189 -12.38 -14.22 8.79
N ILE A 190 -12.66 -15.52 8.70
CA ILE A 190 -13.53 -16.11 7.69
C ILE A 190 -14.99 -15.66 7.86
N ARG A 191 -15.53 -15.67 9.09
CA ARG A 191 -16.89 -15.14 9.34
C ARG A 191 -17.01 -13.67 8.96
N TYR A 192 -15.99 -12.88 9.24
CA TYR A 192 -15.94 -11.50 8.79
C TYR A 192 -15.97 -11.40 7.26
N ALA A 193 -15.12 -12.17 6.56
CA ALA A 193 -15.06 -12.17 5.10
C ALA A 193 -16.41 -12.58 4.47
N LYS A 194 -17.01 -13.67 4.95
CA LYS A 194 -18.33 -14.14 4.48
C LYS A 194 -19.41 -13.07 4.69
N LYS A 195 -19.42 -12.42 5.87
CA LYS A 195 -20.38 -11.33 6.13
C LYS A 195 -20.18 -10.16 5.15
N ARG A 196 -18.94 -9.81 4.81
CA ARG A 196 -18.62 -8.73 3.85
C ARG A 196 -19.03 -9.10 2.42
N ILE A 197 -18.83 -10.34 2.01
CA ILE A 197 -19.21 -10.84 0.69
C ILE A 197 -20.74 -10.89 0.55
N LEU A 198 -21.45 -11.38 1.57
CA LEU A 198 -22.91 -11.48 1.56
C LEU A 198 -23.61 -10.13 1.70
N ASN A 199 -23.01 -9.21 2.46
CA ASN A 199 -23.53 -7.88 2.72
C ASN A 199 -22.45 -6.82 2.42
N PRO A 200 -22.13 -6.58 1.14
CA PRO A 200 -21.14 -5.59 0.77
C PRO A 200 -21.58 -4.20 1.29
N PRO A 201 -20.65 -3.38 1.78
CA PRO A 201 -20.97 -2.04 2.22
C PRO A 201 -21.61 -1.28 1.06
N LYS A 202 -22.69 -0.55 1.34
CA LYS A 202 -23.31 0.35 0.35
C LYS A 202 -22.22 1.29 -0.16
N LYS A 203 -22.10 1.41 -1.49
CA LYS A 203 -21.23 2.43 -2.06
C LYS A 203 -21.61 3.79 -1.45
N PRO A 204 -20.65 4.59 -0.97
CA PRO A 204 -20.98 5.92 -0.48
C PRO A 204 -21.78 6.65 -1.56
N THR A 205 -22.91 7.19 -1.18
CA THR A 205 -23.73 8.02 -2.09
C THR A 205 -22.87 9.21 -2.50
N LYS A 206 -22.68 9.37 -3.81
CA LYS A 206 -21.90 10.50 -4.34
C LYS A 206 -22.41 11.80 -3.74
N THR A 207 -21.51 12.59 -3.24
CA THR A 207 -21.85 13.92 -2.73
C THR A 207 -22.48 14.78 -3.83
N PRO A 208 -23.28 15.80 -3.49
CA PRO A 208 -23.81 16.72 -4.49
C PRO A 208 -22.74 17.35 -5.38
N VAL A 209 -21.54 17.56 -4.85
CA VAL A 209 -20.38 18.09 -5.59
C VAL A 209 -19.86 17.08 -6.60
N GLU A 210 -19.69 15.81 -6.20
CA GLU A 210 -19.25 14.74 -7.12
C GLU A 210 -20.25 14.49 -8.24
N LYS A 211 -21.56 14.55 -7.97
CA LYS A 211 -22.60 14.44 -9.01
C LYS A 211 -22.51 15.58 -10.02
N LYS A 212 -22.32 16.83 -9.55
CA LYS A 212 -22.14 17.99 -10.43
C LYS A 212 -20.86 17.90 -11.26
N LEU A 213 -19.77 17.41 -10.67
CA LEU A 213 -18.50 17.22 -11.38
C LEU A 213 -18.63 16.17 -12.49
N GLU A 214 -19.29 15.05 -12.24
CA GLU A 214 -19.55 14.03 -13.26
C GLU A 214 -20.44 14.56 -14.39
N GLU A 215 -21.47 15.35 -14.05
CA GLU A 215 -22.33 15.97 -15.06
C GLU A 215 -21.55 16.98 -15.90
N ALA A 216 -20.68 17.79 -15.30
CA ALA A 216 -19.82 18.73 -16.00
C ALA A 216 -18.83 18.00 -16.92
N ASN A 217 -18.20 16.91 -16.47
CA ASN A 217 -17.29 16.09 -17.28
C ASN A 217 -18.03 15.46 -18.47
N ARG A 218 -19.24 14.92 -18.25
CA ARG A 218 -20.05 14.37 -19.35
C ARG A 218 -20.38 15.43 -20.42
N LYS A 219 -20.75 16.63 -19.99
CA LYS A 219 -21.01 17.77 -20.93
C LYS A 219 -19.74 18.17 -21.68
N LEU A 220 -18.60 18.17 -21.01
CA LEU A 220 -17.29 18.44 -21.63
C LEU A 220 -16.92 17.39 -22.71
N ASP A 221 -17.17 16.13 -22.44
CA ASP A 221 -16.90 15.05 -23.40
C ASP A 221 -17.86 15.11 -24.60
N GLU A 222 -19.10 15.54 -24.38
CA GLU A 222 -20.08 15.77 -25.45
C GLU A 222 -19.65 16.94 -26.34
N ILE A 223 -19.20 18.04 -25.75
CA ILE A 223 -18.65 19.17 -26.49
C ILE A 223 -17.43 18.78 -27.31
N LYS A 224 -16.52 18.01 -26.75
CA LYS A 224 -15.34 17.52 -27.48
C LYS A 224 -15.73 16.71 -28.72
N ARG A 225 -16.72 15.80 -28.58
CA ARG A 225 -17.21 14.99 -29.72
C ARG A 225 -17.90 15.80 -30.81
N LEU A 226 -18.40 17.01 -30.50
CA LEU A 226 -19.00 17.91 -31.49
C LEU A 226 -17.98 18.81 -32.19
N LEU A 227 -16.74 18.85 -31.66
CA LEU A 227 -15.63 19.64 -32.21
C LEU A 227 -14.68 18.82 -33.07
N ASP A 228 -14.73 17.51 -32.98
CA ASP A 228 -14.04 16.50 -33.82
C ASP A 228 -14.91 16.18 -35.08
#